data_9ebbb510ee84d4457fcdb04d06c4a4c1
#
_entry.id   9ebbb510ee84d4457fcdb04d06c4a4c1
#
_cell.length_a   1.000
_cell.length_b   1.000
_cell.length_c   1.000
_cell.angle_alpha   90.00
_cell.angle_beta   90.00
_cell.angle_gamma   90.00
#
_symmetry.space_group_name_H-M   'P 1'
#
loop_
_entity.id
_entity.type
_entity.pdbx_description
1 polymer ?
#
loop_
_entity_poly.entity_id
_entity_poly.type
_entity_poly.pdbx_seq_one_letter_code
_entity_poly.pdbx_strand_id
1 'polypeptide(L)'
;EKLIHTEEDTRKSLARELHDEIGQNITAIQIQSQLVKRARDPAQSQAAASQINELARRIHHSTRQLLRQLRPPALDELSFAPSAQ
;
A
#
# COMPACT_ATOMS: atom_id res chain seq x y z
N GLU A 1 16.68 -24.54 -11.16
CA GLU A 1 15.31 -24.87 -10.78
C GLU A 1 15.03 -24.47 -9.36
N LYS A 2 15.94 -24.77 -8.47
CA LYS A 2 15.78 -24.35 -7.08
C LYS A 2 15.77 -22.85 -6.97
N LEU A 3 16.57 -22.20 -7.79
CA LEU A 3 16.61 -20.73 -7.80
C LEU A 3 15.28 -20.15 -8.23
N ILE A 4 14.68 -20.74 -9.24
CA ILE A 4 13.39 -20.27 -9.72
C ILE A 4 12.33 -20.46 -8.64
N HIS A 5 12.35 -21.62 -7.99
CA HIS A 5 11.42 -21.89 -6.90
C HIS A 5 11.59 -20.89 -5.77
N THR A 6 12.84 -20.63 -5.41
CA THR A 6 13.15 -19.71 -4.33
C THR A 6 12.63 -18.32 -4.64
N GLU A 7 12.81 -17.88 -5.89
CA GLU A 7 12.34 -16.58 -6.30
C GLU A 7 10.82 -16.47 -6.20
N GLU A 8 10.14 -17.51 -6.66
CA GLU A 8 8.69 -17.51 -6.59
C GLU A 8 8.19 -17.51 -5.17
N ASP A 9 8.83 -18.30 -4.32
CA ASP A 9 8.46 -18.35 -2.93
C ASP A 9 8.67 -17.01 -2.26
N THR A 10 9.76 -16.36 -2.57
CA THR A 10 10.05 -15.05 -2.02
C THR A 10 9.01 -14.03 -2.46
N ARG A 11 8.63 -14.08 -3.73
CA ARG A 11 7.62 -13.17 -4.24
C ARG A 11 6.28 -13.38 -3.54
N LYS A 12 5.89 -14.62 -3.36
CA LYS A 12 4.62 -14.93 -2.70
C LYS A 12 4.64 -14.46 -1.26
N SER A 13 5.74 -14.72 -0.59
CA SER A 13 5.91 -14.31 0.80
C SER A 13 5.81 -12.81 0.94
N LEU A 14 6.53 -12.11 0.08
CA LEU A 14 6.57 -10.67 0.10
C LEU A 14 5.20 -10.07 -0.21
N ALA A 15 4.54 -10.63 -1.21
CA ALA A 15 3.21 -10.16 -1.58
C ALA A 15 2.22 -10.35 -0.44
N ARG A 16 2.31 -11.49 0.22
CA ARG A 16 1.43 -11.79 1.34
C ARG A 16 1.67 -10.83 2.50
N GLU A 17 2.93 -10.62 2.79
CA GLU A 17 3.33 -9.71 3.86
C GLU A 17 2.81 -8.30 3.62
N LEU A 18 3.00 -7.81 2.41
CA LEU A 18 2.56 -6.47 2.07
C LEU A 18 1.04 -6.37 1.98
N HIS A 19 0.41 -7.44 1.54
CA HIS A 19 -1.05 -7.49 1.53
C HIS A 19 -1.60 -7.38 2.95
N ASP A 20 -0.98 -8.07 3.88
CA ASP A 20 -1.40 -8.00 5.28
C ASP A 20 -1.20 -6.61 5.84
N GLU A 21 -0.08 -5.99 5.54
CA GLU A 21 0.21 -4.65 6.00
C GLU A 21 -0.78 -3.64 5.42
N ILE A 22 -1.05 -3.76 4.14
CA ILE A 22 -2.01 -2.87 3.48
C ILE A 22 -3.40 -3.09 4.06
N GLY A 23 -3.76 -4.34 4.29
CA GLY A 23 -5.05 -4.66 4.90
C GLY A 23 -5.21 -4.04 6.27
N GLN A 24 -4.16 -4.08 7.08
CA GLN A 24 -4.19 -3.45 8.38
C GLN A 24 -4.37 -1.95 8.29
N ASN A 25 -3.70 -1.33 7.33
CA ASN A 25 -3.82 0.10 7.13
C ASN A 25 -5.22 0.49 6.66
N ILE A 26 -5.81 -0.33 5.81
CA ILE A 26 -7.18 -0.08 5.34
C ILE A 26 -8.15 -0.19 6.50
N THR A 27 -7.97 -1.19 7.36
CA THR A 27 -8.81 -1.34 8.55
C THR A 27 -8.70 -0.12 9.43
N ALA A 28 -7.48 0.39 9.61
CA ALA A 28 -7.27 1.58 10.41
C ALA A 28 -7.97 2.80 9.79
N ILE A 29 -7.95 2.90 8.47
CA ILE A 29 -8.66 3.96 7.78
C ILE A 29 -10.14 3.88 8.05
N GLN A 30 -10.69 2.68 8.02
CA GLN A 30 -12.11 2.49 8.30
C GLN A 30 -12.47 2.94 9.71
N ILE A 31 -11.60 2.64 10.66
CA ILE A 31 -11.81 3.07 12.04
C ILE A 31 -11.79 4.58 12.13
N GLN A 32 -10.80 5.21 11.51
CA GLN A 32 -10.71 6.67 11.54
C GLN A 32 -11.89 7.32 10.81
N SER A 33 -12.37 6.67 9.78
CA SER A 33 -13.54 7.15 9.04
C SER A 33 -14.76 7.20 9.94
N GLN A 34 -14.92 6.18 10.80
CA GLN A 34 -16.01 6.17 11.75
C GLN A 34 -15.85 7.31 12.77
N LEU A 35 -14.61 7.58 13.15
CA LEU A 35 -14.36 8.68 14.08
C LEU A 35 -14.72 10.03 13.47
N VAL A 36 -14.47 10.19 12.18
CA VAL A 36 -14.90 11.42 11.50
C VAL A 36 -16.40 11.57 11.56
N LYS A 37 -17.12 10.48 11.31
CA LYS A 37 -18.59 10.53 11.34
C LYS A 37 -19.12 10.87 12.71
N ARG A 38 -18.44 10.43 13.75
CA ARG A 38 -18.89 10.63 15.12
C ARG A 38 -18.30 11.86 15.76
N ALA A 39 -17.44 12.56 15.05
CA ALA A 39 -16.79 13.74 15.61
C ALA A 39 -17.81 14.80 15.95
N ARG A 40 -17.64 15.43 17.11
CA ARG A 40 -18.54 16.45 17.58
C ARG A 40 -18.03 17.85 17.35
N ASP A 41 -16.76 17.97 17.08
CA ASP A 41 -16.19 19.28 16.80
C ASP A 41 -15.17 19.16 15.67
N PRO A 42 -14.82 20.31 15.05
CA PRO A 42 -13.92 20.29 13.91
C PRO A 42 -12.53 19.75 14.24
N ALA A 43 -12.07 19.94 15.47
CA ALA A 43 -10.74 19.47 15.82
C ALA A 43 -10.67 17.94 15.77
N GLN A 44 -11.68 17.26 16.29
CA GLN A 44 -11.74 15.81 16.23
C GLN A 44 -11.82 15.31 14.81
N SER A 45 -12.63 15.96 14.01
CA SER A 45 -12.81 15.63 12.64
C SER A 45 -11.51 15.78 11.86
N GLN A 46 -10.80 16.87 12.08
CA GLN A 46 -9.55 17.11 11.41
C GLN A 46 -8.46 16.13 11.83
N ALA A 47 -8.43 15.79 13.11
CA ALA A 47 -7.45 14.83 13.60
C ALA A 47 -7.65 13.48 12.93
N ALA A 48 -8.90 13.01 12.86
CA ALA A 48 -9.19 11.74 12.23
C ALA A 48 -8.89 11.79 10.73
N ALA A 49 -9.21 12.89 10.09
CA ALA A 49 -8.93 13.05 8.66
C ALA A 49 -7.43 13.04 8.38
N SER A 50 -6.64 13.65 9.26
CA SER A 50 -5.19 13.63 9.13
C SER A 50 -4.65 12.21 9.24
N GLN A 51 -5.21 11.42 10.15
CA GLN A 51 -4.81 10.04 10.27
C GLN A 51 -5.13 9.24 9.02
N ILE A 52 -6.29 9.49 8.43
CA ILE A 52 -6.66 8.83 7.18
C ILE A 52 -5.65 9.17 6.09
N ASN A 53 -5.29 10.42 6.00
CA ASN A 53 -4.33 10.86 5.00
C ASN A 53 -2.98 10.19 5.20
N GLU A 54 -2.54 10.09 6.44
CA GLU A 54 -1.27 9.44 6.75
C GLU A 54 -1.30 7.96 6.41
N LEU A 55 -2.40 7.29 6.72
CA LEU A 55 -2.55 5.88 6.41
C LEU A 55 -2.57 5.65 4.91
N ALA A 56 -3.20 6.55 4.17
CA ALA A 56 -3.22 6.46 2.72
C ALA A 56 -1.82 6.59 2.15
N ARG A 57 -1.01 7.46 2.74
CA ARG A 57 0.38 7.60 2.32
C ARG A 57 1.16 6.32 2.55
N ARG A 58 0.92 5.67 3.67
CA ARG A 58 1.61 4.41 3.98
C ARG A 58 1.23 3.33 2.99
N ILE A 59 -0.05 3.26 2.64
CA ILE A 59 -0.50 2.29 1.66
C ILE A 59 0.16 2.56 0.32
N HIS A 60 0.21 3.82 -0.08
CA HIS A 60 0.85 4.20 -1.33
C HIS A 60 2.32 3.80 -1.34
N HIS A 61 3.01 4.07 -0.23
CA HIS A 61 4.42 3.73 -0.10
C HIS A 61 4.63 2.23 -0.16
N SER A 62 3.82 1.47 0.57
CA SER A 62 3.93 0.00 0.58
C SER A 62 3.67 -0.58 -0.80
N THR A 63 2.68 -0.02 -1.50
CA THR A 63 2.36 -0.48 -2.84
C THR A 63 3.52 -0.24 -3.79
N ARG A 64 4.14 0.93 -3.70
CA ARG A 64 5.28 1.23 -4.56
C ARG A 64 6.45 0.33 -4.24
N GLN A 65 6.65 0.04 -2.97
CA GLN A 65 7.71 -0.88 -2.56
C GLN A 65 7.49 -2.26 -3.13
N LEU A 66 6.25 -2.73 -3.04
CA LEU A 66 5.90 -4.03 -3.58
C LEU A 66 6.17 -4.08 -5.08
N LEU A 67 5.73 -3.06 -5.79
CA LEU A 67 5.93 -3.02 -7.23
C LEU A 67 7.41 -3.03 -7.58
N ARG A 68 8.22 -2.33 -6.83
CA ARG A 68 9.65 -2.30 -7.08
C ARG A 68 10.29 -3.66 -6.88
N GLN A 69 9.88 -4.36 -5.84
CA GLN A 69 10.52 -5.62 -5.49
C GLN A 69 10.01 -6.78 -6.33
N LEU A 70 8.77 -6.71 -6.78
CA LEU A 70 8.19 -7.78 -7.59
C LEU A 70 8.16 -7.46 -9.06
N ARG A 71 8.76 -6.39 -9.44
CA ARG A 71 8.66 -5.85 -10.78
C ARG A 71 9.37 -6.74 -11.80
N PRO A 72 8.63 -7.30 -12.74
CA PRO A 72 9.25 -8.01 -13.85
C PRO A 72 9.75 -7.02 -14.88
N PRO A 73 10.69 -7.45 -15.74
CA PRO A 73 11.22 -6.56 -16.78
C PRO A 73 10.14 -5.97 -17.67
N ALA A 74 9.12 -6.74 -17.95
CA ALA A 74 8.03 -6.26 -18.79
C ALA A 74 7.33 -5.07 -18.16
N LEU A 75 7.16 -5.11 -16.84
CA LEU A 75 6.53 -4.02 -16.13
C LEU A 75 7.41 -2.77 -16.17
N ASP A 76 8.71 -2.98 -16.11
CA ASP A 76 9.66 -1.90 -16.23
C ASP A 76 9.49 -1.16 -17.54
N GLU A 77 9.38 -1.91 -18.60
CA GLU A 77 9.21 -1.32 -19.91
C GLU A 77 7.91 -0.56 -20.02
N LEU A 78 6.88 -1.10 -19.43
CA LEU A 78 5.58 -0.44 -19.44
C LEU A 78 5.62 0.87 -18.65
N SER A 79 6.34 0.86 -17.55
CA SER A 79 6.51 2.08 -16.78
C SER A 79 7.22 3.15 -17.58
N PHE A 80 8.20 2.72 -18.31
CA PHE A 80 9.03 3.63 -19.09
C PHE A 80 8.29 4.23 -20.26
N ALA A 81 7.55 3.40 -20.97
CA ALA A 81 6.90 3.83 -22.19
C ALA A 81 6.06 5.09 -22.00
N PRO A 82 5.18 5.14 -21.01
CA PRO A 82 4.39 6.36 -20.80
C PRO A 82 5.26 7.55 -20.46
N SER A 83 6.31 7.32 -19.69
CA SER A 83 7.20 8.41 -19.30
C SER A 83 7.94 9.00 -20.48
N ALA A 84 8.31 8.15 -21.39
CA ALA A 84 9.08 8.58 -22.55
C ALA A 84 8.26 9.46 -23.48
N GLN A 85 6.98 9.38 -23.37
CA GLN A 85 6.09 10.16 -24.19
C GLN A 85 5.63 11.41 -23.50
#